data_eedddeadc8922645f1fa92c377999e1a
#
_entry.id   eedddeadc8922645f1fa92c377999e1a
#
_cell.length_a   1.000
_cell.length_b   1.000
_cell.length_c   1.000
_cell.angle_alpha   90.00
_cell.angle_beta   90.00
_cell.angle_gamma   90.00
#
_symmetry.space_group_name_H-M   'P 1'
#
loop_
_entity.id
_entity.type
_entity.pdbx_description
1 polymer ?
#
loop_
_entity_poly.entity_id
_entity_poly.type
_entity_poly.pdbx_seq_one_letter_code
_entity_poly.pdbx_strand_id
1 'polypeptide(L)'
;MKYIFVISLMFFFKVDLYAGQVFLDTTSGILSGSIKMPETDLPCPVALIIAGSGPTDRDGNSGFVQGSNDCLKMLAEGLADHGISSLRYDKRGVASSFEALSSEYDLRFETYISDAVMWCEQLRNDKRFSSLTVIGHSEGALIGMITVATTTVDSFISIAGPGRPVSQIILDQIDGQYSEEIIKQTSRIISNLKLGKNVTLVPKELKDLFRPSVQPYLISMFKYNPTDEIAKLKIPALILQGTVDIQVGVQDSKNLAQSYPSAELFIIEGMNHIMKDVSDNDEMQLKSYIDPTISLSSVLVEKICSFIRKTDKLEVLKNEF
;
A
#
# COMPACT_ATOMS: atom_id res chain seq x y z
N MET A 1 -24.67 49.76 40.06
CA MET A 1 -24.29 48.41 39.68
C MET A 1 -24.53 48.25 38.16
N LYS A 2 -23.46 48.24 37.36
CA LYS A 2 -23.55 48.05 35.92
C LYS A 2 -23.19 46.60 35.64
N TYR A 3 -24.12 45.80 35.12
CA TYR A 3 -23.88 44.44 34.65
C TYR A 3 -23.25 44.49 33.27
N ILE A 4 -21.99 44.01 33.17
CA ILE A 4 -21.31 43.81 31.89
C ILE A 4 -21.69 42.39 31.44
N PHE A 5 -22.48 42.32 30.37
CA PHE A 5 -22.73 41.06 29.65
C PHE A 5 -21.50 40.73 28.75
N VAL A 6 -20.74 39.74 29.16
CA VAL A 6 -19.69 39.13 28.30
C VAL A 6 -20.37 38.17 27.35
N ILE A 7 -20.55 38.61 26.11
CA ILE A 7 -20.96 37.70 25.01
C ILE A 7 -19.73 36.88 24.64
N SER A 8 -19.70 35.63 25.09
CA SER A 8 -18.73 34.66 24.62
C SER A 8 -19.05 34.28 23.19
N LEU A 9 -18.27 34.77 22.24
CA LEU A 9 -18.36 34.39 20.84
C LEU A 9 -17.73 33.01 20.72
N MET A 10 -18.53 31.96 20.75
CA MET A 10 -18.09 30.60 20.36
C MET A 10 -17.85 30.62 18.85
N PHE A 11 -16.59 30.71 18.45
CA PHE A 11 -16.19 30.37 17.09
C PHE A 11 -16.33 28.85 16.93
N PHE A 12 -17.42 28.42 16.31
CA PHE A 12 -17.51 27.08 15.72
C PHE A 12 -16.54 27.04 14.54
N PHE A 13 -15.34 26.55 14.76
CA PHE A 13 -14.52 26.05 13.66
C PHE A 13 -15.31 24.88 13.07
N LYS A 14 -15.86 25.03 11.86
CA LYS A 14 -16.21 23.90 11.01
C LYS A 14 -14.90 23.13 10.76
N VAL A 15 -14.63 22.13 11.56
CA VAL A 15 -13.65 21.10 11.22
C VAL A 15 -14.19 20.48 9.95
N ASP A 16 -13.40 20.49 8.90
CA ASP A 16 -13.74 19.82 7.65
C ASP A 16 -13.82 18.31 7.96
N LEU A 17 -15.04 17.84 8.24
CA LEU A 17 -15.33 16.46 8.68
C LEU A 17 -14.99 15.42 7.60
N TYR A 18 -14.70 15.87 6.36
CA TYR A 18 -14.56 15.00 5.19
C TYR A 18 -13.12 14.70 4.77
N ALA A 19 -12.15 15.44 5.27
CA ALA A 19 -10.72 15.14 5.08
C ALA A 19 -9.93 15.61 6.29
N GLY A 20 -9.06 14.73 6.83
CA GLY A 20 -8.31 15.07 8.03
C GLY A 20 -6.95 14.38 8.08
N GLN A 21 -5.99 15.06 8.70
CA GLN A 21 -4.76 14.44 9.12
C GLN A 21 -5.05 13.59 10.36
N VAL A 22 -4.52 12.38 10.38
CA VAL A 22 -4.64 11.42 11.48
C VAL A 22 -3.25 10.94 11.90
N PHE A 23 -3.15 10.56 13.15
CA PHE A 23 -1.88 10.14 13.74
C PHE A 23 -2.06 8.79 14.44
N LEU A 24 -0.99 8.01 14.44
CA LEU A 24 -0.88 6.76 15.17
C LEU A 24 0.36 6.83 16.05
N ASP A 25 0.17 6.80 17.36
CA ASP A 25 1.26 6.72 18.33
C ASP A 25 1.85 5.31 18.34
N THR A 26 3.16 5.21 18.16
CA THR A 26 3.90 3.96 18.25
C THR A 26 5.02 4.06 19.29
N THR A 27 5.59 2.94 19.67
CA THR A 27 6.69 2.92 20.67
C THR A 27 7.94 3.67 20.22
N SER A 28 8.13 3.94 18.93
CA SER A 28 9.33 4.60 18.38
C SER A 28 9.02 5.92 17.69
N GLY A 29 7.79 6.41 17.74
CA GLY A 29 7.40 7.71 17.17
C GLY A 29 6.00 7.68 16.58
N ILE A 30 5.60 8.80 16.01
CA ILE A 30 4.26 9.04 15.50
C ILE A 30 4.23 8.77 13.98
N LEU A 31 3.30 7.95 13.53
CA LEU A 31 2.98 7.79 12.12
C LEU A 31 1.87 8.77 11.74
N SER A 32 2.03 9.37 10.57
CA SER A 32 1.10 10.35 10.02
C SER A 32 0.31 9.75 8.86
N GLY A 33 -0.99 9.95 8.87
CA GLY A 33 -1.91 9.52 7.83
C GLY A 33 -2.87 10.61 7.40
N SER A 34 -3.60 10.34 6.34
CA SER A 34 -4.70 11.18 5.85
C SER A 34 -5.93 10.32 5.65
N ILE A 35 -7.04 10.73 6.28
CA ILE A 35 -8.34 10.13 6.08
C ILE A 35 -9.11 10.93 5.04
N LYS A 36 -9.76 10.25 4.09
CA LYS A 36 -10.70 10.83 3.14
C LYS A 36 -12.06 10.20 3.38
N MET A 37 -13.04 11.04 3.71
CA MET A 37 -14.42 10.64 3.96
C MET A 37 -15.29 10.98 2.74
N PRO A 38 -16.30 10.16 2.41
CA PRO A 38 -17.38 10.55 1.52
C PRO A 38 -18.30 11.58 2.19
N GLU A 39 -19.11 12.25 1.42
CA GLU A 39 -20.18 13.12 1.93
C GLU A 39 -21.36 12.25 2.42
N THR A 40 -21.31 11.79 3.66
CA THR A 40 -22.36 10.97 4.28
C THR A 40 -22.37 11.16 5.79
N ASP A 41 -23.57 11.11 6.38
CA ASP A 41 -23.77 11.11 7.84
C ASP A 41 -23.93 9.67 8.39
N LEU A 42 -23.98 8.66 7.53
CA LEU A 42 -24.11 7.25 7.90
C LEU A 42 -22.75 6.59 8.03
N PRO A 43 -22.62 5.55 8.86
CA PRO A 43 -21.43 4.71 8.81
C PRO A 43 -21.19 4.16 7.40
N CYS A 44 -19.94 4.22 6.95
CA CYS A 44 -19.55 3.81 5.60
C CYS A 44 -18.36 2.84 5.66
N PRO A 45 -18.12 2.03 4.62
CA PRO A 45 -16.94 1.21 4.54
C PRO A 45 -15.67 2.07 4.57
N VAL A 46 -14.58 1.53 5.14
CA VAL A 46 -13.27 2.17 5.10
C VAL A 46 -12.21 1.26 4.50
N ALA A 47 -11.31 1.82 3.71
CA ALA A 47 -10.14 1.16 3.16
C ALA A 47 -8.85 1.68 3.82
N LEU A 48 -8.02 0.79 4.38
CA LEU A 48 -6.62 1.10 4.71
C LEU A 48 -5.78 0.87 3.46
N ILE A 49 -5.13 1.91 2.93
CA ILE A 49 -4.29 1.82 1.73
C ILE A 49 -2.82 1.80 2.14
N ILE A 50 -2.11 0.73 1.76
CA ILE A 50 -0.70 0.49 2.07
C ILE A 50 0.13 0.73 0.80
N ALA A 51 1.05 1.70 0.86
CA ALA A 51 1.91 2.07 -0.24
C ALA A 51 2.96 1.00 -0.60
N GLY A 52 3.44 1.05 -1.84
CA GLY A 52 4.49 0.17 -2.38
C GLY A 52 5.87 0.38 -1.75
N SER A 53 6.90 -0.22 -2.37
CA SER A 53 8.29 -0.24 -1.89
C SER A 53 8.96 1.13 -1.85
N GLY A 54 10.10 1.20 -1.15
CA GLY A 54 10.95 2.38 -1.01
C GLY A 54 10.32 3.52 -0.22
N PRO A 55 10.85 4.75 -0.36
CA PRO A 55 10.35 5.94 0.32
C PRO A 55 9.11 6.51 -0.39
N THR A 56 8.12 5.65 -0.63
CA THR A 56 6.84 6.03 -1.23
C THR A 56 5.92 6.55 -0.14
N ASP A 57 5.47 7.80 -0.31
CA ASP A 57 4.59 8.48 0.61
C ASP A 57 3.13 7.99 0.50
N ARG A 58 2.26 8.53 1.35
CA ARG A 58 0.84 8.20 1.41
C ARG A 58 0.06 8.51 0.13
N ASP A 59 0.58 9.39 -0.71
CA ASP A 59 -0.06 9.81 -1.97
C ASP A 59 0.42 8.98 -3.17
N GLY A 60 1.43 8.13 -2.97
CA GLY A 60 2.00 7.25 -3.98
C GLY A 60 3.25 7.83 -4.65
N ASN A 61 3.80 8.93 -4.13
CA ASN A 61 4.97 9.60 -4.68
C ASN A 61 6.26 9.05 -4.08
N SER A 62 7.26 8.83 -4.91
CA SER A 62 8.56 8.31 -4.47
C SER A 62 9.57 9.44 -4.30
N GLY A 63 10.26 9.46 -3.15
CA GLY A 63 11.37 10.39 -2.92
C GLY A 63 12.58 10.21 -3.85
N PHE A 64 12.62 9.14 -4.65
CA PHE A 64 13.68 8.89 -5.64
C PHE A 64 13.36 9.45 -7.03
N VAL A 65 12.13 9.89 -7.28
CA VAL A 65 11.67 10.36 -8.59
C VAL A 65 11.33 11.85 -8.49
N GLN A 66 11.84 12.64 -9.41
CA GLN A 66 11.46 14.05 -9.50
C GLN A 66 10.10 14.17 -10.19
N GLY A 67 9.10 14.68 -9.49
CA GLY A 67 7.72 14.79 -9.90
C GLY A 67 6.80 14.02 -8.96
N SER A 68 5.52 13.99 -9.29
CA SER A 68 4.50 13.26 -8.54
C SER A 68 3.57 12.51 -9.49
N ASN A 69 3.00 11.41 -9.01
CA ASN A 69 1.99 10.67 -9.75
C ASN A 69 0.63 10.66 -9.04
N ASP A 70 0.62 10.90 -7.72
CA ASP A 70 -0.55 10.99 -6.83
C ASP A 70 -1.51 9.78 -6.92
N CYS A 71 -1.03 8.60 -7.32
CA CYS A 71 -1.89 7.47 -7.63
C CYS A 71 -2.71 6.98 -6.42
N LEU A 72 -2.14 6.95 -5.22
CA LEU A 72 -2.88 6.53 -4.03
C LEU A 72 -3.83 7.62 -3.53
N LYS A 73 -3.50 8.89 -3.73
CA LYS A 73 -4.40 10.01 -3.47
C LYS A 73 -5.61 9.98 -4.39
N MET A 74 -5.39 9.79 -5.70
CA MET A 74 -6.47 9.64 -6.68
C MET A 74 -7.36 8.43 -6.36
N LEU A 75 -6.76 7.31 -5.91
CA LEU A 75 -7.53 6.15 -5.47
C LEU A 75 -8.45 6.51 -4.31
N ALA A 76 -7.94 7.22 -3.29
CA ALA A 76 -8.74 7.64 -2.16
C ALA A 76 -9.88 8.62 -2.54
N GLU A 77 -9.62 9.51 -3.49
CA GLU A 77 -10.64 10.42 -4.04
C GLU A 77 -11.72 9.63 -4.78
N GLY A 78 -11.33 8.70 -5.67
CA GLY A 78 -12.27 7.84 -6.37
C GLY A 78 -13.10 6.95 -5.45
N LEU A 79 -12.54 6.45 -4.36
CA LEU A 79 -13.29 5.71 -3.33
C LEU A 79 -14.32 6.59 -2.64
N ALA A 80 -13.95 7.82 -2.26
CA ALA A 80 -14.84 8.75 -1.58
C ALA A 80 -16.03 9.16 -2.47
N ASP A 81 -15.80 9.38 -3.77
CA ASP A 81 -16.85 9.66 -4.76
C ASP A 81 -17.88 8.51 -4.87
N HIS A 82 -17.48 7.31 -4.42
CA HIS A 82 -18.32 6.12 -4.41
C HIS A 82 -18.85 5.73 -3.01
N GLY A 83 -18.73 6.61 -2.01
CA GLY A 83 -19.27 6.40 -0.67
C GLY A 83 -18.39 5.52 0.22
N ILE A 84 -17.09 5.37 -0.09
CA ILE A 84 -16.12 4.57 0.66
C ILE A 84 -15.05 5.49 1.24
N SER A 85 -14.86 5.45 2.55
CA SER A 85 -13.77 6.14 3.22
C SER A 85 -12.43 5.47 2.94
N SER A 86 -11.34 6.22 3.08
CA SER A 86 -10.00 5.62 3.04
C SER A 86 -9.05 6.31 4.01
N LEU A 87 -8.09 5.54 4.52
CA LEU A 87 -6.94 6.02 5.25
C LEU A 87 -5.68 5.63 4.48
N ARG A 88 -4.83 6.62 4.19
CA ARG A 88 -3.48 6.46 3.63
C ARG A 88 -2.48 7.00 4.64
N TYR A 89 -1.35 6.34 4.80
CA TYR A 89 -0.34 6.78 5.77
C TYR A 89 1.07 6.72 5.18
N ASP A 90 1.95 7.57 5.68
CA ASP A 90 3.37 7.49 5.38
C ASP A 90 3.98 6.36 6.20
N LYS A 91 4.65 5.46 5.52
CA LYS A 91 5.38 4.38 6.19
C LYS A 91 6.44 4.99 7.10
N ARG A 92 6.82 4.27 8.14
CA ARG A 92 7.89 4.64 9.08
C ARG A 92 9.18 5.02 8.34
N GLY A 93 9.76 6.17 8.66
CA GLY A 93 10.94 6.70 7.98
C GLY A 93 10.65 7.44 6.66
N VAL A 94 9.38 7.64 6.29
CA VAL A 94 8.97 8.29 5.04
C VAL A 94 8.16 9.55 5.33
N ALA A 95 8.39 10.60 4.55
CA ALA A 95 7.64 11.87 4.56
C ALA A 95 7.32 12.36 5.99
N SER A 96 6.04 12.55 6.34
CA SER A 96 5.64 13.04 7.67
C SER A 96 5.82 12.04 8.81
N SER A 97 6.14 10.77 8.50
CA SER A 97 6.50 9.73 9.49
C SER A 97 8.02 9.51 9.57
N PHE A 98 8.83 10.46 9.08
CA PHE A 98 10.30 10.32 9.03
C PHE A 98 10.89 10.10 10.44
N GLU A 99 10.49 10.90 11.40
CA GLU A 99 10.96 10.84 12.80
C GLU A 99 10.58 9.53 13.53
N ALA A 100 9.65 8.74 12.99
CA ALA A 100 9.26 7.47 13.59
C ALA A 100 10.30 6.35 13.39
N LEU A 101 11.35 6.58 12.60
CA LEU A 101 12.46 5.66 12.37
C LEU A 101 13.78 6.30 12.76
N SER A 102 14.42 5.80 13.81
CA SER A 102 15.71 6.31 14.28
C SER A 102 16.87 5.98 13.35
N SER A 103 16.83 4.82 12.70
CA SER A 103 17.86 4.34 11.77
C SER A 103 17.26 3.35 10.76
N GLU A 104 17.60 3.51 9.48
CA GLU A 104 17.24 2.53 8.45
C GLU A 104 17.74 1.11 8.78
N TYR A 105 18.88 1.00 9.45
CA TYR A 105 19.44 -0.28 9.88
C TYR A 105 18.54 -1.05 10.86
N ASP A 106 17.71 -0.35 11.63
CA ASP A 106 16.78 -0.94 12.60
C ASP A 106 15.45 -1.38 11.96
N LEU A 107 15.18 -0.93 10.72
CA LEU A 107 13.95 -1.27 10.01
C LEU A 107 13.91 -2.77 9.67
N ARG A 108 12.75 -3.36 9.86
CA ARG A 108 12.42 -4.74 9.46
C ARG A 108 11.10 -4.73 8.69
N PHE A 109 10.88 -5.73 7.86
CA PHE A 109 9.62 -5.89 7.14
C PHE A 109 8.45 -6.07 8.11
N GLU A 110 8.68 -6.79 9.20
CA GLU A 110 7.71 -6.99 10.28
C GLU A 110 7.31 -5.67 10.98
N THR A 111 8.15 -4.65 10.94
CA THR A 111 7.80 -3.31 11.48
C THR A 111 6.67 -2.68 10.69
N TYR A 112 6.71 -2.74 9.37
CA TYR A 112 5.62 -2.24 8.52
C TYR A 112 4.33 -3.04 8.67
N ILE A 113 4.43 -4.36 8.89
CA ILE A 113 3.27 -5.22 9.19
C ILE A 113 2.63 -4.78 10.51
N SER A 114 3.44 -4.59 11.56
CA SER A 114 2.94 -4.14 12.87
C SER A 114 2.27 -2.77 12.78
N ASP A 115 2.85 -1.83 12.03
CA ASP A 115 2.25 -0.51 11.80
C ASP A 115 0.88 -0.62 11.10
N ALA A 116 0.77 -1.49 10.08
CA ALA A 116 -0.49 -1.71 9.38
C ALA A 116 -1.55 -2.38 10.28
N VAL A 117 -1.15 -3.32 11.15
CA VAL A 117 -2.04 -3.92 12.16
C VAL A 117 -2.59 -2.85 13.10
N MET A 118 -1.73 -1.96 13.63
CA MET A 118 -2.15 -0.89 14.52
C MET A 118 -3.13 0.10 13.84
N TRP A 119 -2.90 0.42 12.56
CA TRP A 119 -3.84 1.22 11.78
C TRP A 119 -5.19 0.50 11.59
N CYS A 120 -5.19 -0.81 11.32
CA CYS A 120 -6.41 -1.61 11.25
C CYS A 120 -7.19 -1.57 12.58
N GLU A 121 -6.50 -1.72 13.72
CA GLU A 121 -7.11 -1.66 15.05
C GLU A 121 -7.72 -0.28 15.33
N GLN A 122 -7.02 0.81 14.96
CA GLN A 122 -7.57 2.15 15.10
C GLN A 122 -8.83 2.35 14.27
N LEU A 123 -8.84 1.93 13.00
CA LEU A 123 -9.99 2.04 12.12
C LEU A 123 -11.16 1.17 12.59
N ARG A 124 -10.90 -0.04 13.07
CA ARG A 124 -11.93 -0.97 13.56
C ARG A 124 -12.67 -0.43 14.80
N ASN A 125 -11.99 0.37 15.60
CA ASN A 125 -12.57 0.98 16.81
C ASN A 125 -13.34 2.28 16.52
N ASP A 126 -13.31 2.78 15.29
CA ASP A 126 -13.97 4.03 14.90
C ASP A 126 -15.39 3.74 14.39
N LYS A 127 -16.38 4.22 15.13
CA LYS A 127 -17.82 4.00 14.85
C LYS A 127 -18.32 4.64 13.54
N ARG A 128 -17.50 5.46 12.89
CA ARG A 128 -17.82 6.02 11.57
C ARG A 128 -17.79 4.97 10.47
N PHE A 129 -17.17 3.80 10.73
CA PHE A 129 -16.95 2.78 9.73
C PHE A 129 -17.81 1.54 9.96
N SER A 130 -18.47 1.06 8.88
CA SER A 130 -19.28 -0.15 8.86
C SER A 130 -18.44 -1.41 8.65
N SER A 131 -17.40 -1.32 7.82
CA SER A 131 -16.48 -2.42 7.51
C SER A 131 -15.09 -1.90 7.16
N LEU A 132 -14.08 -2.77 7.28
CA LEU A 132 -12.68 -2.47 7.01
C LEU A 132 -12.11 -3.37 5.90
N THR A 133 -11.64 -2.74 4.82
CA THR A 133 -10.87 -3.40 3.75
C THR A 133 -9.41 -2.97 3.82
N VAL A 134 -8.47 -3.90 3.66
CA VAL A 134 -7.06 -3.56 3.44
C VAL A 134 -6.76 -3.61 1.95
N ILE A 135 -6.24 -2.51 1.41
CA ILE A 135 -5.76 -2.39 0.02
C ILE A 135 -4.25 -2.26 0.05
N GLY A 136 -3.54 -3.22 -0.52
CA GLY A 136 -2.09 -3.15 -0.65
C GLY A 136 -1.67 -2.94 -2.10
N HIS A 137 -0.79 -2.00 -2.35
CA HIS A 137 -0.18 -1.75 -3.66
C HIS A 137 1.26 -2.25 -3.68
N SER A 138 1.61 -3.07 -4.69
CA SER A 138 2.98 -3.57 -4.88
C SER A 138 3.51 -4.29 -3.60
N GLU A 139 4.63 -3.88 -3.02
CA GLU A 139 5.13 -4.38 -1.72
C GLU A 139 4.06 -4.27 -0.62
N GLY A 140 3.25 -3.20 -0.66
CA GLY A 140 2.13 -3.02 0.27
C GLY A 140 1.10 -4.14 0.20
N ALA A 141 0.99 -4.86 -0.94
CA ALA A 141 0.14 -6.04 -1.04
C ALA A 141 0.68 -7.20 -0.19
N LEU A 142 1.99 -7.43 -0.18
CA LEU A 142 2.59 -8.44 0.69
C LEU A 142 2.45 -8.06 2.17
N ILE A 143 2.68 -6.80 2.52
CA ILE A 143 2.42 -6.30 3.88
C ILE A 143 0.95 -6.54 4.24
N GLY A 144 0.03 -6.18 3.35
CA GLY A 144 -1.41 -6.36 3.53
C GLY A 144 -1.82 -7.82 3.73
N MET A 145 -1.31 -8.77 2.93
CA MET A 145 -1.59 -10.20 3.08
C MET A 145 -1.28 -10.70 4.49
N ILE A 146 -0.11 -10.31 5.04
CA ILE A 146 0.30 -10.73 6.37
C ILE A 146 -0.50 -10.00 7.45
N THR A 147 -0.76 -8.72 7.26
CA THR A 147 -1.60 -7.92 8.17
C THR A 147 -2.97 -8.56 8.34
N VAL A 148 -3.68 -8.85 7.25
CA VAL A 148 -5.05 -9.40 7.32
C VAL A 148 -5.11 -10.84 7.83
N ALA A 149 -3.99 -11.57 7.79
CA ALA A 149 -3.88 -12.89 8.41
C ALA A 149 -3.70 -12.81 9.95
N THR A 150 -3.37 -11.64 10.50
CA THR A 150 -3.02 -11.45 11.92
C THR A 150 -3.98 -10.55 12.68
N THR A 151 -4.85 -9.81 11.99
CA THR A 151 -5.85 -8.92 12.62
C THR A 151 -7.22 -9.07 11.96
N THR A 152 -8.26 -8.56 12.61
CA THR A 152 -9.64 -8.66 12.10
C THR A 152 -9.91 -7.58 11.06
N VAL A 153 -10.17 -8.01 9.83
CA VAL A 153 -10.61 -7.18 8.70
C VAL A 153 -11.65 -7.92 7.88
N ASP A 154 -12.43 -7.22 7.09
CA ASP A 154 -13.59 -7.81 6.40
C ASP A 154 -13.24 -8.27 4.99
N SER A 155 -12.24 -7.64 4.35
CA SER A 155 -11.75 -8.04 3.02
C SER A 155 -10.34 -7.52 2.71
N PHE A 156 -9.73 -8.08 1.66
CA PHE A 156 -8.40 -7.72 1.20
C PHE A 156 -8.36 -7.46 -0.31
N ILE A 157 -7.60 -6.47 -0.73
CA ILE A 157 -7.36 -6.15 -2.15
C ILE A 157 -5.87 -6.05 -2.41
N SER A 158 -5.37 -6.85 -3.34
CA SER A 158 -4.00 -6.78 -3.87
C SER A 158 -4.00 -6.05 -5.21
N ILE A 159 -3.28 -4.95 -5.32
CA ILE A 159 -3.08 -4.22 -6.56
C ILE A 159 -1.61 -4.33 -6.96
N ALA A 160 -1.32 -4.89 -8.14
CA ALA A 160 0.03 -5.08 -8.65
C ALA A 160 0.97 -5.75 -7.62
N GLY A 161 0.41 -6.69 -6.83
CA GLY A 161 1.12 -7.37 -5.75
C GLY A 161 2.03 -8.48 -6.25
N PRO A 162 3.17 -8.74 -5.57
CA PRO A 162 4.07 -9.82 -5.91
C PRO A 162 3.38 -11.19 -5.72
N GLY A 163 3.54 -12.10 -6.66
CA GLY A 163 3.08 -13.49 -6.60
C GLY A 163 4.24 -14.50 -6.63
N ARG A 164 5.46 -14.00 -6.44
CA ARG A 164 6.71 -14.76 -6.28
C ARG A 164 7.55 -14.11 -5.19
N PRO A 165 8.53 -14.82 -4.60
CA PRO A 165 9.48 -14.20 -3.66
C PRO A 165 10.08 -12.91 -4.24
N VAL A 166 10.05 -11.82 -3.45
CA VAL A 166 10.52 -10.48 -3.88
C VAL A 166 11.97 -10.54 -4.39
N SER A 167 12.79 -11.45 -3.84
CA SER A 167 14.16 -11.70 -4.32
C SER A 167 14.24 -12.15 -5.79
N GLN A 168 13.23 -12.82 -6.32
CA GLN A 168 13.15 -13.20 -7.74
C GLN A 168 12.69 -12.01 -8.59
N ILE A 169 11.73 -11.26 -8.12
CA ILE A 169 11.25 -10.05 -8.83
C ILE A 169 12.39 -9.04 -8.98
N ILE A 170 13.22 -8.84 -7.95
CA ILE A 170 14.39 -7.97 -8.03
C ILE A 170 15.37 -8.46 -9.11
N LEU A 171 15.60 -9.77 -9.23
CA LEU A 171 16.46 -10.32 -10.28
C LEU A 171 15.89 -10.07 -11.67
N ASP A 172 14.59 -10.28 -11.87
CA ASP A 172 13.93 -10.04 -13.15
C ASP A 172 13.96 -8.56 -13.54
N GLN A 173 13.79 -7.65 -12.57
CA GLN A 173 13.87 -6.19 -12.82
C GLN A 173 15.29 -5.72 -13.21
N ILE A 174 16.33 -6.43 -12.77
CA ILE A 174 17.73 -6.12 -13.09
C ILE A 174 18.14 -6.76 -14.42
N ASP A 175 17.52 -7.89 -14.77
CA ASP A 175 17.80 -8.59 -16.02
C ASP A 175 17.44 -7.72 -17.23
N GLY A 176 18.36 -7.67 -18.21
CA GLY A 176 18.21 -6.82 -19.38
C GLY A 176 18.54 -5.32 -19.19
N GLN A 177 18.67 -4.85 -17.94
CA GLN A 177 19.04 -3.45 -17.66
C GLN A 177 20.53 -3.29 -17.33
N TYR A 178 21.18 -4.33 -16.83
CA TYR A 178 22.57 -4.33 -16.38
C TYR A 178 23.40 -5.42 -17.06
N SER A 179 24.73 -5.29 -16.95
CA SER A 179 25.67 -6.30 -17.47
C SER A 179 25.53 -7.64 -16.75
N GLU A 180 25.91 -8.73 -17.42
CA GLU A 180 25.92 -10.09 -16.82
C GLU A 180 26.72 -10.16 -15.50
N GLU A 181 27.79 -9.36 -15.36
CA GLU A 181 28.58 -9.30 -14.14
C GLU A 181 27.77 -8.69 -12.99
N ILE A 182 27.00 -7.62 -13.22
CA ILE A 182 26.13 -7.01 -12.23
C ILE A 182 24.99 -7.97 -11.84
N ILE A 183 24.37 -8.66 -12.80
CA ILE A 183 23.34 -9.67 -12.54
C ILE A 183 23.88 -10.80 -11.65
N LYS A 184 25.09 -11.29 -11.95
CA LYS A 184 25.76 -12.31 -11.15
C LYS A 184 26.08 -11.84 -9.73
N GLN A 185 26.53 -10.60 -9.58
CA GLN A 185 26.79 -10.00 -8.27
C GLN A 185 25.48 -9.82 -7.48
N THR A 186 24.39 -9.38 -8.12
CA THR A 186 23.07 -9.31 -7.52
C THR A 186 22.62 -10.67 -6.98
N SER A 187 22.75 -11.74 -7.78
CA SER A 187 22.40 -13.09 -7.38
C SER A 187 23.19 -13.56 -6.16
N ARG A 188 24.50 -13.20 -6.07
CA ARG A 188 25.33 -13.50 -4.90
C ARG A 188 24.91 -12.71 -3.67
N ILE A 189 24.60 -11.42 -3.81
CA ILE A 189 24.11 -10.58 -2.71
C ILE A 189 22.80 -11.17 -2.17
N ILE A 190 21.82 -11.39 -3.04
CA ILE A 190 20.51 -11.96 -2.64
C ILE A 190 20.69 -13.32 -1.94
N SER A 191 21.56 -14.19 -2.45
CA SER A 191 21.83 -15.49 -1.83
C SER A 191 22.38 -15.35 -0.41
N ASN A 192 23.27 -14.39 -0.16
CA ASN A 192 23.77 -14.11 1.18
C ASN A 192 22.68 -13.56 2.10
N LEU A 193 21.89 -12.59 1.61
CA LEU A 193 20.81 -11.98 2.39
C LEU A 193 19.74 -13.02 2.77
N LYS A 194 19.40 -13.95 1.88
CA LYS A 194 18.49 -15.08 2.19
C LYS A 194 19.03 -16.00 3.27
N LEU A 195 20.36 -16.08 3.45
CA LEU A 195 21.01 -16.80 4.55
C LEU A 195 21.17 -15.96 5.82
N GLY A 196 20.61 -14.71 5.84
CA GLY A 196 20.74 -13.78 6.95
C GLY A 196 22.13 -13.14 7.07
N LYS A 197 22.95 -13.18 6.00
CA LYS A 197 24.31 -12.66 5.99
C LYS A 197 24.38 -11.31 5.30
N ASN A 198 24.88 -10.29 6.00
CA ASN A 198 25.13 -8.98 5.42
C ASN A 198 26.32 -9.03 4.42
N VAL A 199 26.25 -8.18 3.40
CA VAL A 199 27.28 -7.99 2.37
C VAL A 199 27.80 -6.56 2.48
N THR A 200 29.10 -6.41 2.73
CA THR A 200 29.75 -5.11 2.89
C THR A 200 30.16 -4.47 1.55
N LEU A 201 30.58 -5.31 0.60
CA LEU A 201 31.01 -4.85 -0.72
C LEU A 201 29.84 -4.94 -1.70
N VAL A 202 29.18 -3.80 -1.93
CA VAL A 202 28.08 -3.67 -2.86
C VAL A 202 28.53 -2.79 -4.03
N PRO A 203 28.37 -3.24 -5.29
CA PRO A 203 28.64 -2.42 -6.48
C PRO A 203 27.92 -1.08 -6.42
N LYS A 204 28.52 -0.05 -7.04
CA LYS A 204 27.96 1.30 -7.02
C LYS A 204 26.54 1.33 -7.61
N GLU A 205 26.33 0.58 -8.68
CA GLU A 205 25.07 0.46 -9.44
C GLU A 205 23.96 -0.19 -8.60
N LEU A 206 24.32 -0.99 -7.59
CA LEU A 206 23.38 -1.73 -6.73
C LEU A 206 23.21 -1.09 -5.35
N LYS A 207 23.87 0.05 -5.06
CA LYS A 207 23.84 0.67 -3.71
C LYS A 207 22.44 1.10 -3.29
N ASP A 208 21.62 1.59 -4.20
CA ASP A 208 20.27 2.03 -3.86
C ASP A 208 19.39 0.85 -3.38
N LEU A 209 19.63 -0.35 -3.92
CA LEU A 209 18.91 -1.56 -3.58
C LEU A 209 19.51 -2.32 -2.39
N PHE A 210 20.86 -2.35 -2.26
CA PHE A 210 21.55 -3.27 -1.34
C PHE A 210 22.54 -2.58 -0.41
N ARG A 211 22.46 -1.26 -0.22
CA ARG A 211 23.32 -0.57 0.76
C ARG A 211 23.24 -1.26 2.13
N PRO A 212 24.34 -1.29 2.91
CA PRO A 212 24.37 -2.02 4.17
C PRO A 212 23.22 -1.71 5.14
N SER A 213 22.75 -0.45 5.15
CA SER A 213 21.67 0.00 6.04
C SER A 213 20.30 -0.63 5.72
N VAL A 214 20.01 -0.96 4.45
CA VAL A 214 18.73 -1.58 4.05
C VAL A 214 18.75 -3.10 4.13
N GLN A 215 19.92 -3.72 4.24
CA GLN A 215 20.02 -5.19 4.20
C GLN A 215 19.26 -5.91 5.32
N PRO A 216 19.21 -5.42 6.58
CA PRO A 216 18.39 -6.04 7.60
C PRO A 216 16.90 -6.10 7.24
N TYR A 217 16.40 -5.06 6.58
CA TYR A 217 15.04 -5.02 6.03
C TYR A 217 14.84 -6.09 4.95
N LEU A 218 15.73 -6.17 3.97
CA LEU A 218 15.68 -7.18 2.90
C LEU A 218 15.77 -8.60 3.43
N ILE A 219 16.66 -8.87 4.42
CA ILE A 219 16.79 -10.16 5.09
C ILE A 219 15.46 -10.57 5.73
N SER A 220 14.77 -9.62 6.38
CA SER A 220 13.49 -9.90 7.01
C SER A 220 12.39 -10.12 5.97
N MET A 221 12.34 -9.33 4.90
CA MET A 221 11.36 -9.45 3.81
C MET A 221 11.52 -10.75 3.01
N PHE A 222 12.76 -11.20 2.75
CA PHE A 222 13.01 -12.42 1.97
C PHE A 222 12.58 -13.73 2.66
N LYS A 223 12.13 -13.67 3.91
CA LYS A 223 11.54 -14.81 4.62
C LYS A 223 10.11 -15.11 4.13
N TYR A 224 9.43 -14.13 3.51
CA TYR A 224 8.04 -14.25 3.12
C TYR A 224 7.91 -14.62 1.64
N ASN A 225 7.05 -15.60 1.39
CA ASN A 225 6.63 -15.98 0.04
C ASN A 225 5.18 -15.54 -0.16
N PRO A 226 4.87 -14.63 -1.08
CA PRO A 226 3.52 -14.09 -1.26
C PRO A 226 2.44 -15.15 -1.47
N THR A 227 2.77 -16.24 -2.20
CA THR A 227 1.81 -17.33 -2.45
C THR A 227 1.47 -18.10 -1.16
N ASP A 228 2.44 -18.26 -0.25
CA ASP A 228 2.20 -18.89 1.03
C ASP A 228 1.42 -17.96 1.98
N GLU A 229 1.63 -16.64 1.87
CA GLU A 229 0.94 -15.67 2.70
C GLU A 229 -0.53 -15.51 2.29
N ILE A 230 -0.83 -15.39 0.99
CA ILE A 230 -2.20 -15.27 0.53
C ILE A 230 -3.02 -16.55 0.77
N ALA A 231 -2.38 -17.73 0.74
CA ALA A 231 -3.02 -19.01 1.04
C ALA A 231 -3.54 -19.13 2.49
N LYS A 232 -3.04 -18.32 3.41
CA LYS A 232 -3.48 -18.29 4.81
C LYS A 232 -4.81 -17.54 5.01
N LEU A 233 -5.24 -16.74 4.03
CA LEU A 233 -6.41 -15.91 4.14
C LEU A 233 -7.70 -16.73 4.26
N LYS A 234 -8.68 -16.18 5.00
CA LYS A 234 -10.01 -16.77 5.20
C LYS A 234 -11.14 -15.75 4.93
N ILE A 235 -10.79 -14.63 4.34
CA ILE A 235 -11.67 -13.48 4.07
C ILE A 235 -11.79 -13.26 2.57
N PRO A 236 -12.84 -12.61 2.06
CA PRO A 236 -12.93 -12.25 0.66
C PRO A 236 -11.68 -11.49 0.20
N ALA A 237 -11.14 -11.84 -0.97
CA ALA A 237 -9.99 -11.15 -1.55
C ALA A 237 -10.20 -10.85 -3.04
N LEU A 238 -9.67 -9.70 -3.48
CA LEU A 238 -9.64 -9.27 -4.87
C LEU A 238 -8.17 -9.04 -5.28
N ILE A 239 -7.79 -9.60 -6.43
CA ILE A 239 -6.46 -9.44 -7.01
C ILE A 239 -6.61 -8.68 -8.32
N LEU A 240 -5.94 -7.54 -8.40
CA LEU A 240 -5.98 -6.62 -9.56
C LEU A 240 -4.58 -6.45 -10.14
N GLN A 241 -4.47 -6.60 -11.48
CA GLN A 241 -3.20 -6.50 -12.17
C GLN A 241 -3.39 -5.86 -13.55
N GLY A 242 -2.47 -4.98 -13.92
CA GLY A 242 -2.44 -4.36 -15.24
C GLY A 242 -1.64 -5.17 -16.26
N THR A 243 -2.04 -5.13 -17.55
CA THR A 243 -1.35 -5.87 -18.61
C THR A 243 -0.03 -5.22 -19.02
N VAL A 244 0.15 -3.92 -18.78
CA VAL A 244 1.36 -3.16 -19.15
C VAL A 244 2.19 -2.74 -17.93
N ASP A 245 2.06 -3.48 -16.82
CA ASP A 245 2.89 -3.31 -15.64
C ASP A 245 4.32 -3.81 -15.92
N ILE A 246 5.29 -2.90 -15.85
CA ILE A 246 6.71 -3.19 -16.12
C ILE A 246 7.49 -3.63 -14.87
N GLN A 247 6.85 -3.66 -13.68
CA GLN A 247 7.51 -4.02 -12.43
C GLN A 247 7.06 -5.38 -11.90
N VAL A 248 5.76 -5.67 -11.96
CA VAL A 248 5.16 -6.92 -11.52
C VAL A 248 4.27 -7.45 -12.64
N GLY A 249 4.59 -8.63 -13.16
CA GLY A 249 3.92 -9.18 -14.32
C GLY A 249 2.58 -9.85 -14.01
N VAL A 250 1.74 -10.01 -15.04
CA VAL A 250 0.44 -10.71 -14.94
C VAL A 250 0.57 -12.12 -14.33
N GLN A 251 1.71 -12.78 -14.51
CA GLN A 251 1.93 -14.11 -13.93
C GLN A 251 1.93 -14.09 -12.40
N ASP A 252 2.38 -12.99 -11.78
CA ASP A 252 2.36 -12.85 -10.32
C ASP A 252 0.92 -12.88 -9.78
N SER A 253 0.00 -12.14 -10.39
CA SER A 253 -1.42 -12.16 -10.01
C SER A 253 -2.08 -13.53 -10.21
N LYS A 254 -1.71 -14.25 -11.27
CA LYS A 254 -2.18 -15.64 -11.51
C LYS A 254 -1.66 -16.59 -10.44
N ASN A 255 -0.40 -16.46 -10.02
CA ASN A 255 0.18 -17.27 -8.93
C ASN A 255 -0.57 -17.04 -7.61
N LEU A 256 -0.89 -15.77 -7.29
CA LEU A 256 -1.69 -15.44 -6.11
C LEU A 256 -3.09 -16.06 -6.18
N ALA A 257 -3.79 -15.92 -7.31
CA ALA A 257 -5.13 -16.50 -7.50
C ALA A 257 -5.12 -18.03 -7.45
N GLN A 258 -4.09 -18.67 -7.98
CA GLN A 258 -3.91 -20.12 -7.89
C GLN A 258 -3.70 -20.58 -6.43
N SER A 259 -2.97 -19.78 -5.63
CA SER A 259 -2.70 -20.09 -4.22
C SER A 259 -3.89 -19.79 -3.30
N TYR A 260 -4.80 -18.92 -3.73
CA TYR A 260 -6.04 -18.62 -3.03
C TYR A 260 -7.24 -18.64 -4.00
N PRO A 261 -7.78 -19.81 -4.38
CA PRO A 261 -8.82 -19.95 -5.40
C PRO A 261 -10.15 -19.26 -5.08
N SER A 262 -10.37 -18.86 -3.82
CA SER A 262 -11.53 -18.07 -3.41
C SER A 262 -11.38 -16.59 -3.71
N ALA A 263 -10.20 -16.11 -4.11
CA ALA A 263 -10.00 -14.72 -4.51
C ALA A 263 -10.60 -14.48 -5.90
N GLU A 264 -11.16 -13.28 -6.09
CA GLU A 264 -11.52 -12.78 -7.40
C GLU A 264 -10.25 -12.24 -8.09
N LEU A 265 -9.95 -12.67 -9.30
CA LEU A 265 -8.85 -12.16 -10.12
C LEU A 265 -9.40 -11.32 -11.26
N PHE A 266 -8.91 -10.09 -11.43
CA PHE A 266 -9.24 -9.25 -12.57
C PHE A 266 -7.98 -8.63 -13.19
N ILE A 267 -7.78 -8.88 -14.49
CA ILE A 267 -6.69 -8.30 -15.28
C ILE A 267 -7.22 -7.09 -16.03
N ILE A 268 -6.58 -5.94 -15.87
CA ILE A 268 -7.01 -4.66 -16.45
C ILE A 268 -6.12 -4.35 -17.64
N GLU A 269 -6.72 -4.32 -18.81
CA GLU A 269 -6.03 -4.05 -20.08
C GLU A 269 -5.49 -2.59 -20.09
N GLY A 270 -4.24 -2.41 -20.48
CA GLY A 270 -3.60 -1.09 -20.60
C GLY A 270 -3.23 -0.42 -19.27
N MET A 271 -3.52 -1.03 -18.11
CA MET A 271 -3.15 -0.48 -16.82
C MET A 271 -1.68 -0.80 -16.48
N ASN A 272 -0.95 0.19 -16.02
CA ASN A 272 0.45 0.05 -15.58
C ASN A 272 0.57 -0.17 -14.06
N HIS A 273 1.83 -0.24 -13.56
CA HIS A 273 2.12 -0.50 -12.14
C HIS A 273 1.51 0.51 -11.18
N ILE A 274 1.47 1.79 -11.55
CA ILE A 274 0.90 2.85 -10.72
C ILE A 274 -0.58 3.12 -11.03
N MET A 275 -1.27 2.10 -11.53
CA MET A 275 -2.73 2.09 -11.70
C MET A 275 -3.27 3.07 -12.75
N LYS A 276 -2.45 3.56 -13.68
CA LYS A 276 -2.87 4.47 -14.75
C LYS A 276 -3.02 3.72 -16.07
N ASP A 277 -4.02 4.09 -16.87
CA ASP A 277 -4.17 3.56 -18.22
C ASP A 277 -3.16 4.28 -19.14
N VAL A 278 -2.25 3.51 -19.73
CA VAL A 278 -1.20 4.01 -20.61
C VAL A 278 -1.15 3.17 -21.89
N SER A 279 -0.72 3.79 -22.98
CA SER A 279 -0.40 3.04 -24.19
C SER A 279 0.85 2.20 -23.95
N ASP A 280 1.00 1.11 -24.70
CA ASP A 280 2.19 0.24 -24.69
C ASP A 280 3.39 0.96 -25.37
N ASN A 281 3.77 2.11 -24.78
CA ASN A 281 4.81 3.00 -25.27
C ASN A 281 5.60 3.55 -24.07
N ASP A 282 6.92 3.44 -24.15
CA ASP A 282 7.84 3.79 -23.07
C ASP A 282 7.72 5.25 -22.59
N GLU A 283 7.45 6.19 -23.50
CA GLU A 283 7.30 7.61 -23.15
C GLU A 283 6.09 7.84 -22.26
N MET A 284 4.93 7.24 -22.59
CA MET A 284 3.72 7.34 -21.76
C MET A 284 3.90 6.61 -20.43
N GLN A 285 4.58 5.47 -20.43
CA GLN A 285 4.93 4.77 -19.19
C GLN A 285 5.71 5.70 -18.26
N LEU A 286 6.85 6.23 -18.71
CA LEU A 286 7.71 7.11 -17.90
C LEU A 286 6.97 8.38 -17.47
N LYS A 287 6.24 9.02 -18.38
CA LYS A 287 5.46 10.23 -18.08
C LYS A 287 4.44 9.99 -16.97
N SER A 288 3.78 8.85 -16.96
CA SER A 288 2.76 8.53 -15.96
C SER A 288 3.30 8.55 -14.53
N TYR A 289 4.58 8.23 -14.31
CA TYR A 289 5.20 8.20 -12.98
C TYR A 289 5.49 9.59 -12.40
N ILE A 290 5.46 10.63 -13.23
CA ILE A 290 5.84 12.01 -12.85
C ILE A 290 4.76 13.05 -13.16
N ASP A 291 3.61 12.64 -13.69
CA ASP A 291 2.52 13.55 -14.09
C ASP A 291 1.22 13.18 -13.37
N PRO A 292 0.81 13.97 -12.35
CA PRO A 292 -0.41 13.73 -11.61
C PRO A 292 -1.68 14.08 -12.40
N THR A 293 -1.58 14.64 -13.60
CA THR A 293 -2.75 14.94 -14.45
C THR A 293 -3.26 13.71 -15.21
N ILE A 294 -2.44 12.65 -15.29
CA ILE A 294 -2.85 11.38 -15.88
C ILE A 294 -3.69 10.62 -14.84
N SER A 295 -4.96 10.40 -15.16
CA SER A 295 -5.93 9.77 -14.27
C SER A 295 -5.63 8.28 -14.02
N LEU A 296 -6.13 7.76 -12.91
CA LEU A 296 -6.19 6.31 -12.68
C LEU A 296 -7.12 5.63 -13.69
N SER A 297 -6.90 4.34 -13.87
CA SER A 297 -7.85 3.48 -14.58
C SER A 297 -9.22 3.52 -13.89
N SER A 298 -10.24 3.95 -14.63
CA SER A 298 -11.62 3.96 -14.14
C SER A 298 -12.12 2.57 -13.83
N VAL A 299 -11.69 1.58 -14.62
CA VAL A 299 -12.01 0.16 -14.42
C VAL A 299 -11.49 -0.33 -13.08
N LEU A 300 -10.28 0.08 -12.66
CA LEU A 300 -9.72 -0.25 -11.35
C LEU A 300 -10.63 0.24 -10.22
N VAL A 301 -10.98 1.54 -10.24
CA VAL A 301 -11.79 2.16 -9.17
C VAL A 301 -13.16 1.49 -9.08
N GLU A 302 -13.83 1.25 -10.22
CA GLU A 302 -15.12 0.57 -10.28
C GLU A 302 -15.07 -0.84 -9.68
N LYS A 303 -14.03 -1.64 -10.01
CA LYS A 303 -13.86 -3.00 -9.48
C LYS A 303 -13.64 -3.00 -7.97
N ILE A 304 -12.80 -2.11 -7.46
CA ILE A 304 -12.56 -1.94 -6.02
C ILE A 304 -13.86 -1.57 -5.31
N CYS A 305 -14.56 -0.55 -5.78
CA CYS A 305 -15.80 -0.07 -5.16
C CYS A 305 -16.91 -1.14 -5.18
N SER A 306 -17.06 -1.86 -6.29
CA SER A 306 -18.01 -2.97 -6.41
C SER A 306 -17.71 -4.09 -5.40
N PHE A 307 -16.43 -4.47 -5.28
CA PHE A 307 -15.99 -5.50 -4.36
C PHE A 307 -16.22 -5.11 -2.89
N ILE A 308 -15.83 -3.90 -2.49
CA ILE A 308 -16.02 -3.40 -1.12
C ILE A 308 -17.51 -3.35 -0.75
N ARG A 309 -18.37 -2.84 -1.63
CA ARG A 309 -19.83 -2.81 -1.38
C ARG A 309 -20.46 -4.20 -1.27
N LYS A 310 -19.93 -5.18 -2.01
CA LYS A 310 -20.39 -6.58 -1.91
C LYS A 310 -20.02 -7.18 -0.57
N THR A 311 -18.80 -6.92 -0.08
CA THR A 311 -18.31 -7.45 1.19
C THR A 311 -18.94 -6.75 2.40
N ASP A 312 -19.19 -5.44 2.34
CA ASP A 312 -19.88 -4.67 3.37
C ASP A 312 -21.32 -5.17 3.61
N LYS A 313 -22.06 -5.45 2.53
CA LYS A 313 -23.43 -6.04 2.65
C LYS A 313 -23.44 -7.42 3.29
N LEU A 314 -22.43 -8.24 3.08
CA LEU A 314 -22.29 -9.55 3.69
C LEU A 314 -22.07 -9.45 5.21
N GLU A 315 -21.34 -8.44 5.67
CA GLU A 315 -21.15 -8.17 7.10
C GLU A 315 -22.42 -7.67 7.78
N VAL A 316 -23.18 -6.77 7.14
CA VAL A 316 -24.47 -6.29 7.69
C VAL A 316 -25.42 -7.47 7.90
N LEU A 317 -25.54 -8.38 6.94
CA LEU A 317 -26.39 -9.57 7.06
C LEU A 317 -25.95 -10.55 8.16
N LYS A 318 -24.65 -10.69 8.42
CA LYS A 318 -24.15 -11.55 9.53
C LYS A 318 -24.45 -10.98 10.91
N ASN A 319 -24.54 -9.66 11.04
CA ASN A 319 -24.82 -8.99 12.31
C ASN A 319 -26.31 -8.88 12.63
N GLU A 320 -27.21 -9.20 11.68
CA GLU A 320 -28.67 -9.22 11.86
C GLU A 320 -29.22 -10.59 12.33
N PHE A 321 -28.38 -11.62 12.42
CA PHE A 321 -28.68 -12.97 12.88
C PHE A 321 -27.81 -13.37 14.07
#